data_64936fbda63a66261639187652b9243d
#
_entry.id   64936fbda63a66261639187652b9243d
#
_cell.length_a   1.000
_cell.length_b   1.000
_cell.length_c   1.000
_cell.angle_alpha   90.00
_cell.angle_beta   90.00
_cell.angle_gamma   90.00
#
_symmetry.space_group_name_H-M   'P 1'
#
loop_
_entity.id
_entity.type
_entity.pdbx_description
1 polymer ?
#
loop_
_entity_poly.entity_id
_entity_poly.type
_entity_poly.pdbx_seq_one_letter_code
_entity_poly.pdbx_strand_id
1 'polypeptide(L)'
;MARLVFHGQSCFEIETADGTRILIDPFLTDNPIADVGPEHFTDRLDYLLLTHGHGDHIADTWEILKATNAQLIATYEIVSYAGEVQGHENGHPMHIGGAHEFPFGRVKLTVAIHGGKIDAPGAEGYTTIPAGILLTVDGMRVYHAGDTGLTMDMQLLNGEVDIALVPIGDNFTMGPEDAARAIHMIQPRIAIPHHYDTWELIAVDPARFVDGVGDAAEVVILKPGEALEL
;
A
#
# COMPACT_ATOMS: atom_id res chain seq x y z
N MET A 1 8.70 7.45 18.06
CA MET A 1 7.42 6.87 17.63
C MET A 1 7.54 6.67 16.14
N ALA A 2 6.89 5.66 15.60
CA ALA A 2 6.86 5.50 14.16
C ALA A 2 6.02 6.60 13.50
N ARG A 3 6.25 6.85 12.22
CA ARG A 3 5.58 7.89 11.44
C ARG A 3 5.12 7.30 10.11
N LEU A 4 3.87 7.56 9.74
CA LEU A 4 3.27 7.22 8.44
C LEU A 4 3.15 8.48 7.60
N VAL A 5 3.74 8.50 6.41
CA VAL A 5 3.67 9.63 5.46
C VAL A 5 2.93 9.20 4.22
N PHE A 6 2.03 10.02 3.71
CA PHE A 6 1.33 9.82 2.45
C PHE A 6 2.02 10.60 1.33
N HIS A 7 2.35 9.95 0.22
CA HIS A 7 3.03 10.56 -0.94
C HIS A 7 2.15 10.72 -2.18
N GLY A 8 0.86 10.41 -2.05
CA GLY A 8 -0.10 10.47 -3.15
C GLY A 8 -0.43 9.09 -3.73
N GLN A 9 -1.58 8.98 -4.39
CA GLN A 9 -2.17 7.75 -4.95
C GLN A 9 -2.30 6.65 -3.89
N SER A 10 -1.43 5.65 -3.89
CA SER A 10 -1.34 4.57 -2.89
C SER A 10 0.04 4.48 -2.23
N CYS A 11 0.88 5.50 -2.46
CA CYS A 11 2.25 5.51 -1.95
C CYS A 11 2.31 6.00 -0.51
N PHE A 12 2.77 5.12 0.38
CA PHE A 12 2.98 5.42 1.79
C PHE A 12 4.40 5.07 2.23
N GLU A 13 5.00 5.93 3.05
CA GLU A 13 6.23 5.64 3.77
C GLU A 13 5.94 5.42 5.25
N ILE A 14 6.60 4.44 5.86
CA ILE A 14 6.63 4.26 7.31
C ILE A 14 8.09 4.37 7.77
N GLU A 15 8.35 5.31 8.64
CA GLU A 15 9.61 5.41 9.37
C GLU A 15 9.38 4.93 10.80
N THR A 16 10.10 3.87 11.19
CA THR A 16 9.99 3.28 12.53
C THR A 16 10.74 4.11 13.58
N ALA A 17 10.49 3.84 14.86
CA ALA A 17 11.16 4.54 15.96
C ALA A 17 12.68 4.36 15.97
N ASP A 18 13.21 3.27 15.41
CA ASP A 18 14.66 3.02 15.26
C ASP A 18 15.22 3.56 13.94
N GLY A 19 14.39 4.21 13.12
CA GLY A 19 14.76 4.84 11.86
C GLY A 19 14.79 3.89 10.66
N THR A 20 14.22 2.69 10.74
CA THR A 20 14.00 1.82 9.57
C THR A 20 12.97 2.46 8.64
N ARG A 21 13.28 2.54 7.35
CA ARG A 21 12.39 3.14 6.33
C ARG A 21 11.75 2.07 5.46
N ILE A 22 10.43 2.09 5.39
CA ILE A 22 9.59 1.14 4.65
C ILE A 22 8.74 1.95 3.67
N LEU A 23 8.79 1.63 2.39
CA LEU A 23 8.01 2.26 1.33
C LEU A 23 7.01 1.25 0.75
N ILE A 24 5.77 1.69 0.55
CA ILE A 24 4.70 0.87 -0.03
C ILE A 24 4.24 1.53 -1.33
N ASP A 25 4.15 0.76 -2.41
CA ASP A 25 3.60 1.12 -3.72
C ASP A 25 4.14 2.45 -4.28
N PRO A 26 5.44 2.56 -4.61
CA PRO A 26 6.04 3.79 -5.11
C PRO A 26 5.59 4.13 -6.53
N PHE A 27 4.63 5.03 -6.62
CA PHE A 27 4.22 5.75 -7.82
C PHE A 27 4.40 7.25 -7.58
N LEU A 28 5.54 7.79 -7.98
CA LEU A 28 5.99 9.16 -7.74
C LEU A 28 6.21 9.89 -9.06
N THR A 29 6.98 9.30 -9.98
CA THR A 29 7.18 9.80 -11.34
C THR A 29 5.86 9.76 -12.10
N ASP A 30 5.54 10.85 -12.79
CA ASP A 30 4.27 11.03 -13.52
C ASP A 30 2.99 11.00 -12.64
N ASN A 31 3.14 11.01 -11.33
CA ASN A 31 2.04 11.18 -10.39
C ASN A 31 1.79 12.68 -10.17
N PRO A 32 0.64 13.24 -10.66
CA PRO A 32 0.41 14.68 -10.61
C PRO A 32 0.23 15.25 -9.21
N ILE A 33 0.02 14.38 -8.21
CA ILE A 33 -0.19 14.79 -6.82
C ILE A 33 0.96 14.39 -5.88
N ALA A 34 2.00 13.69 -6.36
CA ALA A 34 3.14 13.34 -5.52
C ALA A 34 3.87 14.58 -4.99
N ASP A 35 4.26 14.54 -3.72
CA ASP A 35 4.99 15.62 -3.06
C ASP A 35 6.51 15.50 -3.22
N VAL A 36 7.02 14.30 -3.54
CA VAL A 36 8.44 13.98 -3.76
C VAL A 36 8.62 13.11 -5.01
N GLY A 37 9.83 13.07 -5.54
CA GLY A 37 10.23 12.11 -6.58
C GLY A 37 10.97 10.90 -6.00
N PRO A 38 11.31 9.89 -6.84
CA PRO A 38 12.00 8.69 -6.40
C PRO A 38 13.37 8.97 -5.77
N GLU A 39 14.04 10.07 -6.13
CA GLU A 39 15.32 10.50 -5.57
C GLU A 39 15.29 10.69 -4.04
N HIS A 40 14.10 10.97 -3.47
CA HIS A 40 13.91 11.06 -2.01
C HIS A 40 14.23 9.75 -1.29
N PHE A 41 14.13 8.62 -1.99
CA PHE A 41 14.35 7.28 -1.44
C PHE A 41 15.67 6.64 -1.87
N THR A 42 16.38 7.20 -2.87
CA THR A 42 17.58 6.56 -3.44
C THR A 42 18.81 6.59 -2.55
N ASP A 43 18.87 7.50 -1.57
CA ASP A 43 19.98 7.56 -0.60
C ASP A 43 19.86 6.50 0.50
N ARG A 44 18.63 6.18 0.90
CA ARG A 44 18.34 5.19 1.93
C ARG A 44 16.90 4.70 1.88
N LEU A 45 16.73 3.42 1.70
CA LEU A 45 15.50 2.68 1.94
C LEU A 45 15.90 1.27 2.44
N ASP A 46 15.19 0.76 3.44
CA ASP A 46 15.49 -0.55 4.01
C ASP A 46 14.57 -1.63 3.41
N TYR A 47 13.28 -1.29 3.24
CA TYR A 47 12.26 -2.22 2.72
C TYR A 47 11.34 -1.53 1.72
N LEU A 48 10.97 -2.26 0.66
CA LEU A 48 9.97 -1.85 -0.31
C LEU A 48 8.90 -2.94 -0.42
N LEU A 49 7.64 -2.57 -0.18
CA LEU A 49 6.50 -3.48 -0.21
C LEU A 49 5.62 -3.16 -1.42
N LEU A 50 5.13 -4.19 -2.11
CA LEU A 50 4.19 -4.01 -3.22
C LEU A 50 2.91 -4.81 -3.00
N THR A 51 1.78 -4.13 -3.18
CA THR A 51 0.45 -4.75 -3.15
C THR A 51 0.18 -5.54 -4.42
N HIS A 52 0.53 -5.00 -5.58
CA HIS A 52 0.35 -5.63 -6.89
C HIS A 52 1.22 -4.95 -7.98
N GLY A 53 1.05 -5.35 -9.23
CA GLY A 53 1.95 -5.02 -10.34
C GLY A 53 1.51 -3.91 -11.28
N HIS A 54 0.43 -3.16 -11.02
CA HIS A 54 0.02 -2.08 -11.92
C HIS A 54 0.98 -0.88 -11.87
N GLY A 55 1.06 -0.15 -12.97
CA GLY A 55 2.01 0.94 -13.16
C GLY A 55 1.92 2.04 -12.11
N ASP A 56 0.72 2.37 -11.65
CA ASP A 56 0.44 3.35 -10.60
C ASP A 56 0.73 2.87 -9.16
N HIS A 57 1.41 1.71 -9.04
CA HIS A 57 1.94 1.17 -7.78
C HIS A 57 3.43 0.82 -7.87
N ILE A 58 3.91 0.37 -9.04
CA ILE A 58 5.29 -0.14 -9.16
C ILE A 58 6.23 0.77 -9.95
N ALA A 59 5.77 1.92 -10.46
CA ALA A 59 6.50 2.71 -11.45
C ALA A 59 7.97 2.96 -11.06
N ASP A 60 8.24 3.41 -9.84
CA ASP A 60 9.57 3.81 -9.38
C ASP A 60 10.32 2.70 -8.61
N THR A 61 9.68 1.52 -8.46
CA THR A 61 10.24 0.39 -7.70
C THR A 61 11.63 0.03 -8.15
N TRP A 62 11.83 -0.14 -9.46
CA TRP A 62 13.08 -0.70 -10.00
C TRP A 62 14.25 0.28 -9.90
N GLU A 63 14.00 1.57 -10.06
CA GLU A 63 14.98 2.63 -9.85
C GLU A 63 15.42 2.69 -8.39
N ILE A 64 14.46 2.72 -7.46
CA ILE A 64 14.72 2.79 -6.02
C ILE A 64 15.47 1.53 -5.54
N LEU A 65 15.02 0.34 -5.93
CA LEU A 65 15.68 -0.93 -5.55
C LEU A 65 17.11 -1.02 -6.09
N LYS A 66 17.35 -0.55 -7.30
CA LYS A 66 18.69 -0.51 -7.90
C LYS A 66 19.64 0.41 -7.15
N ALA A 67 19.15 1.54 -6.65
CA ALA A 67 19.95 2.51 -5.92
C ALA A 67 20.25 2.06 -4.48
N THR A 68 19.26 1.47 -3.79
CA THR A 68 19.33 1.20 -2.35
C THR A 68 19.65 -0.25 -1.99
N ASN A 69 19.33 -1.19 -2.90
CA ASN A 69 19.28 -2.63 -2.60
C ASN A 69 18.34 -2.97 -1.42
N ALA A 70 17.29 -2.15 -1.20
CA ALA A 70 16.25 -2.42 -0.21
C ALA A 70 15.64 -3.82 -0.39
N GLN A 71 15.21 -4.47 0.69
CA GLN A 71 14.54 -5.76 0.57
C GLN A 71 13.14 -5.57 -0.02
N LEU A 72 12.90 -6.20 -1.19
CA LEU A 72 11.57 -6.24 -1.80
C LEU A 72 10.71 -7.32 -1.11
N ILE A 73 9.54 -6.93 -0.60
CA ILE A 73 8.54 -7.84 -0.03
C ILE A 73 7.27 -7.75 -0.89
N ALA A 74 6.91 -8.83 -1.56
CA ALA A 74 5.75 -8.87 -2.45
C ALA A 74 5.28 -10.31 -2.66
N THR A 75 4.27 -10.49 -3.54
CA THR A 75 3.89 -11.84 -4.00
C THR A 75 5.05 -12.51 -4.73
N TYR A 76 5.04 -13.85 -4.71
CA TYR A 76 6.10 -14.67 -5.31
C TYR A 76 6.39 -14.27 -6.77
N GLU A 77 5.36 -13.99 -7.57
CA GLU A 77 5.50 -13.66 -8.99
C GLU A 77 6.20 -12.30 -9.21
N ILE A 78 5.93 -11.31 -8.36
CA ILE A 78 6.62 -10.00 -8.43
C ILE A 78 8.09 -10.16 -8.03
N VAL A 79 8.37 -10.92 -6.97
CA VAL A 79 9.76 -11.17 -6.53
C VAL A 79 10.52 -12.00 -7.57
N SER A 80 9.89 -13.01 -8.20
CA SER A 80 10.50 -13.77 -9.30
C SER A 80 10.83 -12.86 -10.49
N TYR A 81 9.89 -11.99 -10.89
CA TYR A 81 10.13 -11.01 -11.94
C TYR A 81 11.29 -10.05 -11.56
N ALA A 82 11.35 -9.60 -10.31
CA ALA A 82 12.44 -8.74 -9.82
C ALA A 82 13.82 -9.43 -9.98
N GLY A 83 13.94 -10.69 -9.59
CA GLY A 83 15.19 -11.46 -9.73
C GLY A 83 15.54 -11.78 -11.17
N GLU A 84 14.60 -12.36 -11.92
CA GLU A 84 14.84 -12.93 -13.24
C GLU A 84 14.97 -11.87 -14.34
N VAL A 85 14.26 -10.74 -14.23
CA VAL A 85 14.19 -9.71 -15.29
C VAL A 85 14.88 -8.42 -14.86
N GLN A 86 14.67 -7.96 -13.61
CA GLN A 86 15.26 -6.71 -13.12
C GLN A 86 16.63 -6.90 -12.46
N GLY A 87 17.03 -8.16 -12.18
CA GLY A 87 18.31 -8.50 -11.56
C GLY A 87 18.40 -8.13 -10.08
N HIS A 88 17.24 -7.99 -9.39
CA HIS A 88 17.18 -7.66 -7.97
C HIS A 88 17.05 -8.93 -7.13
N GLU A 89 18.16 -9.35 -6.50
CA GLU A 89 18.25 -10.61 -5.73
C GLU A 89 17.74 -10.50 -4.28
N ASN A 90 17.64 -9.27 -3.73
CA ASN A 90 17.22 -9.06 -2.33
C ASN A 90 15.71 -9.02 -2.20
N GLY A 91 15.04 -10.13 -2.52
CA GLY A 91 13.59 -10.28 -2.47
C GLY A 91 13.13 -11.30 -1.42
N HIS A 92 11.99 -11.02 -0.77
CA HIS A 92 11.29 -11.96 0.10
C HIS A 92 9.90 -12.26 -0.47
N PRO A 93 9.72 -13.42 -1.12
CA PRO A 93 8.45 -13.79 -1.73
C PRO A 93 7.44 -14.25 -0.69
N MET A 94 6.20 -13.80 -0.84
CA MET A 94 5.07 -14.18 0.01
C MET A 94 3.86 -14.59 -0.84
N HIS A 95 2.82 -15.12 -0.20
CA HIS A 95 1.51 -15.33 -0.80
C HIS A 95 0.39 -14.90 0.15
N ILE A 96 -0.80 -14.67 -0.43
CA ILE A 96 -2.01 -14.30 0.32
C ILE A 96 -2.28 -15.32 1.42
N GLY A 97 -2.54 -14.81 2.63
CA GLY A 97 -2.73 -15.60 3.84
C GLY A 97 -1.43 -15.92 4.59
N GLY A 98 -0.27 -15.82 3.92
CA GLY A 98 1.04 -15.98 4.54
C GLY A 98 1.45 -14.78 5.38
N ALA A 99 2.28 -15.02 6.37
CA ALA A 99 2.88 -14.00 7.21
C ALA A 99 4.32 -14.34 7.55
N HIS A 100 5.17 -13.30 7.75
CA HIS A 100 6.57 -13.44 8.11
C HIS A 100 7.01 -12.34 9.09
N GLU A 101 7.92 -12.69 10.00
CA GLU A 101 8.55 -11.75 10.92
C GLU A 101 9.83 -11.20 10.30
N PHE A 102 9.93 -9.87 10.23
CA PHE A 102 11.12 -9.14 9.80
C PHE A 102 11.73 -8.39 11.00
N PRO A 103 12.96 -7.88 10.92
CA PRO A 103 13.58 -7.09 11.99
C PRO A 103 12.73 -5.89 12.45
N PHE A 104 11.98 -5.26 11.53
CA PHE A 104 11.11 -4.12 11.83
C PHE A 104 9.72 -4.51 12.37
N GLY A 105 9.34 -5.78 12.30
CA GLY A 105 8.01 -6.26 12.70
C GLY A 105 7.46 -7.34 11.77
N ARG A 106 6.13 -7.45 11.67
CA ARG A 106 5.46 -8.53 10.95
C ARG A 106 4.71 -8.04 9.73
N VAL A 107 4.82 -8.78 8.62
CA VAL A 107 4.01 -8.59 7.40
C VAL A 107 3.12 -9.80 7.19
N LYS A 108 1.84 -9.57 6.87
CA LYS A 108 0.90 -10.58 6.39
C LYS A 108 0.23 -10.09 5.13
N LEU A 109 0.21 -10.91 4.08
CA LEU A 109 -0.57 -10.61 2.88
C LEU A 109 -2.02 -11.08 3.06
N THR A 110 -2.95 -10.22 2.67
CA THR A 110 -4.40 -10.45 2.77
C THR A 110 -5.04 -10.46 1.40
N VAL A 111 -6.30 -10.92 1.33
CA VAL A 111 -7.06 -10.93 0.07
C VAL A 111 -7.29 -9.51 -0.43
N ALA A 112 -7.03 -9.31 -1.72
CA ALA A 112 -7.48 -8.14 -2.50
C ALA A 112 -8.07 -8.64 -3.82
N ILE A 113 -9.16 -8.03 -4.28
CA ILE A 113 -9.86 -8.43 -5.52
C ILE A 113 -9.66 -7.34 -6.56
N HIS A 114 -8.70 -7.55 -7.46
CA HIS A 114 -8.28 -6.60 -8.47
C HIS A 114 -7.54 -7.31 -9.63
N GLY A 115 -7.07 -6.54 -10.62
CA GLY A 115 -6.25 -7.04 -11.73
C GLY A 115 -4.83 -7.45 -11.32
N GLY A 116 -4.23 -8.39 -12.02
CA GLY A 116 -2.93 -8.99 -11.65
C GLY A 116 -1.83 -8.89 -12.71
N LYS A 117 -1.90 -7.92 -13.64
CA LYS A 117 -0.83 -7.67 -14.60
C LYS A 117 0.39 -7.02 -13.89
N ILE A 118 1.59 -7.31 -14.37
CA ILE A 118 2.80 -6.56 -14.02
C ILE A 118 3.09 -5.58 -15.15
N ASP A 119 2.94 -4.28 -14.89
CA ASP A 119 3.15 -3.21 -15.87
C ASP A 119 4.61 -2.71 -15.87
N ALA A 120 5.51 -3.60 -16.29
CA ALA A 120 6.93 -3.29 -16.38
C ALA A 120 7.56 -3.95 -17.61
N PRO A 121 8.67 -3.41 -18.17
CA PRO A 121 9.34 -3.99 -19.33
C PRO A 121 9.85 -5.42 -19.07
N GLY A 122 9.58 -6.34 -19.98
CA GLY A 122 9.99 -7.74 -19.87
C GLY A 122 9.10 -8.57 -18.94
N ALA A 123 7.94 -8.04 -18.54
CA ALA A 123 6.98 -8.75 -17.69
C ALA A 123 5.98 -9.61 -18.47
N GLU A 124 6.16 -9.79 -19.78
CA GLU A 124 5.30 -10.65 -20.61
C GLU A 124 5.32 -12.09 -20.09
N GLY A 125 4.17 -12.57 -19.65
CA GLY A 125 4.05 -13.89 -19.05
C GLY A 125 4.10 -13.92 -17.52
N TYR A 126 4.40 -12.81 -16.87
CA TYR A 126 4.24 -12.67 -15.42
C TYR A 126 2.88 -12.07 -15.11
N THR A 127 2.17 -12.72 -14.22
CA THR A 127 0.93 -12.21 -13.60
C THR A 127 1.02 -12.42 -12.11
N THR A 128 0.34 -11.61 -11.33
CA THR A 128 0.29 -11.77 -9.87
C THR A 128 -1.14 -11.73 -9.37
N ILE A 129 -1.35 -12.13 -8.13
CA ILE A 129 -2.62 -11.93 -7.42
C ILE A 129 -2.43 -10.69 -6.55
N PRO A 130 -3.26 -9.65 -6.71
CA PRO A 130 -3.21 -8.49 -5.83
C PRO A 130 -3.38 -8.86 -4.37
N ALA A 131 -2.73 -8.13 -3.49
CA ALA A 131 -2.76 -8.37 -2.06
C ALA A 131 -2.94 -7.08 -1.28
N GLY A 132 -3.69 -7.14 -0.19
CA GLY A 132 -3.55 -6.17 0.88
C GLY A 132 -2.37 -6.55 1.77
N ILE A 133 -1.85 -5.58 2.51
CA ILE A 133 -0.71 -5.74 3.42
C ILE A 133 -1.15 -5.37 4.83
N LEU A 134 -1.11 -6.32 5.76
CA LEU A 134 -1.23 -6.05 7.19
C LEU A 134 0.18 -6.04 7.79
N LEU A 135 0.61 -4.84 8.20
CA LEU A 135 1.92 -4.56 8.74
C LEU A 135 1.82 -4.30 10.24
N THR A 136 2.60 -5.03 11.05
CA THR A 136 2.78 -4.70 12.47
C THR A 136 4.17 -4.06 12.64
N VAL A 137 4.20 -2.83 13.10
CA VAL A 137 5.42 -2.03 13.26
C VAL A 137 5.31 -1.17 14.53
N ASP A 138 6.34 -1.20 15.37
CA ASP A 138 6.35 -0.47 16.67
C ASP A 138 5.09 -0.69 17.53
N GLY A 139 4.49 -1.89 17.42
CA GLY A 139 3.28 -2.27 18.15
C GLY A 139 1.97 -1.79 17.50
N MET A 140 2.03 -1.04 16.40
CA MET A 140 0.87 -0.59 15.62
C MET A 140 0.60 -1.54 14.45
N ARG A 141 -0.68 -1.80 14.17
CA ARG A 141 -1.14 -2.66 13.08
C ARG A 141 -1.76 -1.80 11.98
N VAL A 142 -1.01 -1.62 10.90
CA VAL A 142 -1.40 -0.82 9.74
C VAL A 142 -1.85 -1.76 8.62
N TYR A 143 -3.07 -1.63 8.16
CA TYR A 143 -3.60 -2.36 7.01
C TYR A 143 -3.65 -1.44 5.80
N HIS A 144 -2.86 -1.76 4.78
CA HIS A 144 -2.95 -1.17 3.44
C HIS A 144 -3.75 -2.12 2.57
N ALA A 145 -4.96 -1.73 2.17
CA ALA A 145 -5.85 -2.60 1.42
C ALA A 145 -5.34 -2.92 0.01
N GLY A 146 -4.42 -2.10 -0.52
CA GLY A 146 -4.07 -2.11 -1.93
C GLY A 146 -5.26 -1.72 -2.78
N ASP A 147 -5.21 -2.06 -4.07
CA ASP A 147 -6.37 -1.94 -4.95
C ASP A 147 -7.29 -3.14 -4.77
N THR A 148 -8.53 -2.86 -4.41
CA THR A 148 -9.50 -3.92 -4.16
C THR A 148 -10.94 -3.42 -4.25
N GLY A 149 -11.84 -4.29 -4.70
CA GLY A 149 -13.26 -4.21 -4.39
C GLY A 149 -13.55 -4.60 -2.94
N LEU A 150 -14.78 -4.33 -2.47
CA LEU A 150 -15.24 -4.76 -1.15
C LEU A 150 -15.32 -6.30 -1.10
N THR A 151 -14.73 -6.90 -0.07
CA THR A 151 -14.75 -8.36 0.15
C THR A 151 -15.10 -8.72 1.59
N MET A 152 -15.77 -9.86 1.78
CA MET A 152 -16.12 -10.37 3.11
C MET A 152 -14.88 -10.75 3.95
N ASP A 153 -13.73 -11.00 3.31
CA ASP A 153 -12.47 -11.29 4.01
C ASP A 153 -12.02 -10.14 4.90
N MET A 154 -12.43 -8.90 4.60
CA MET A 154 -12.15 -7.73 5.44
C MET A 154 -12.73 -7.86 6.85
N GLN A 155 -13.82 -8.64 7.04
CA GLN A 155 -14.36 -8.90 8.38
C GLN A 155 -13.41 -9.75 9.25
N LEU A 156 -12.53 -10.54 8.65
CA LEU A 156 -11.51 -11.31 9.38
C LEU A 156 -10.43 -10.41 10.00
N LEU A 157 -10.36 -9.14 9.59
CA LEU A 157 -9.45 -8.14 10.13
C LEU A 157 -10.02 -7.40 11.35
N ASN A 158 -11.27 -7.68 11.73
CA ASN A 158 -11.90 -7.05 12.88
C ASN A 158 -11.10 -7.33 14.16
N GLY A 159 -10.71 -6.25 14.87
CA GLY A 159 -9.86 -6.32 16.05
C GLY A 159 -8.36 -6.55 15.79
N GLU A 160 -7.95 -6.67 14.50
CA GLU A 160 -6.57 -6.91 14.08
C GLU A 160 -5.90 -5.68 13.46
N VAL A 161 -6.62 -4.54 13.32
CA VAL A 161 -6.16 -3.34 12.64
C VAL A 161 -6.34 -2.11 13.53
N ASP A 162 -5.28 -1.32 13.66
CA ASP A 162 -5.32 -0.03 14.34
C ASP A 162 -5.55 1.10 13.34
N ILE A 163 -4.92 1.03 12.17
CA ILE A 163 -5.03 2.01 11.10
C ILE A 163 -5.32 1.28 9.78
N ALA A 164 -6.40 1.67 9.10
CA ALA A 164 -6.76 1.13 7.79
C ALA A 164 -6.57 2.19 6.69
N LEU A 165 -5.76 1.87 5.69
CA LEU A 165 -5.56 2.63 4.46
C LEU A 165 -6.41 1.97 3.38
N VAL A 166 -7.44 2.65 2.88
CA VAL A 166 -8.43 2.06 1.96
C VAL A 166 -8.63 2.91 0.71
N PRO A 167 -8.69 2.29 -0.49
CA PRO A 167 -8.96 3.01 -1.71
C PRO A 167 -10.43 3.46 -1.76
N ILE A 168 -10.67 4.67 -2.29
CA ILE A 168 -12.02 5.25 -2.42
C ILE A 168 -12.33 5.77 -3.83
N GLY A 169 -11.44 5.57 -4.80
CA GLY A 169 -11.53 6.18 -6.13
C GLY A 169 -12.65 5.66 -7.03
N ASP A 170 -13.42 4.65 -6.58
CA ASP A 170 -14.46 4.00 -7.40
C ASP A 170 -13.88 3.39 -8.69
N ASN A 171 -14.62 3.32 -9.76
CA ASN A 171 -14.25 2.82 -11.08
C ASN A 171 -13.33 1.59 -11.13
N PHE A 172 -12.18 1.60 -10.46
CA PHE A 172 -11.19 0.52 -10.43
C PHE A 172 -11.10 -0.18 -9.07
N THR A 173 -11.53 0.47 -8.00
CA THR A 173 -11.46 0.01 -6.60
C THR A 173 -12.80 0.19 -5.91
N MET A 174 -12.83 0.07 -4.58
CA MET A 174 -13.98 0.51 -3.80
C MET A 174 -14.26 2.00 -4.06
N GLY A 175 -15.54 2.35 -4.15
CA GLY A 175 -15.97 3.73 -4.01
C GLY A 175 -16.13 4.13 -2.54
N PRO A 176 -16.44 5.42 -2.26
CA PRO A 176 -16.56 5.92 -0.88
C PRO A 176 -17.51 5.11 0.01
N GLU A 177 -18.65 4.66 -0.53
CA GLU A 177 -19.65 3.90 0.23
C GLU A 177 -19.19 2.48 0.55
N ASP A 178 -18.56 1.79 -0.39
CA ASP A 178 -18.03 0.44 -0.15
C ASP A 178 -16.81 0.47 0.76
N ALA A 179 -15.95 1.47 0.63
CA ALA A 179 -14.84 1.69 1.56
C ALA A 179 -15.33 1.99 2.99
N ALA A 180 -16.39 2.78 3.14
CA ALA A 180 -17.01 2.99 4.45
C ALA A 180 -17.56 1.68 5.04
N ARG A 181 -18.19 0.82 4.22
CA ARG A 181 -18.64 -0.51 4.65
C ARG A 181 -17.46 -1.40 5.07
N ALA A 182 -16.32 -1.32 4.36
CA ALA A 182 -15.09 -2.00 4.74
C ALA A 182 -14.62 -1.56 6.14
N ILE A 183 -14.64 -0.25 6.44
CA ILE A 183 -14.30 0.27 7.76
C ILE A 183 -15.25 -0.27 8.85
N HIS A 184 -16.55 -0.36 8.58
CA HIS A 184 -17.51 -0.98 9.51
C HIS A 184 -17.22 -2.48 9.74
N MET A 185 -16.66 -3.20 8.77
CA MET A 185 -16.25 -4.61 8.93
C MET A 185 -14.95 -4.74 9.72
N ILE A 186 -13.95 -3.92 9.42
CA ILE A 186 -12.59 -3.97 10.01
C ILE A 186 -12.59 -3.38 11.42
N GLN A 187 -13.32 -2.29 11.64
CA GLN A 187 -13.38 -1.51 12.89
C GLN A 187 -11.98 -1.05 13.37
N PRO A 188 -11.21 -0.35 12.54
CA PRO A 188 -9.94 0.21 12.95
C PRO A 188 -10.17 1.43 13.87
N ARG A 189 -9.12 1.88 14.57
CA ARG A 189 -9.17 3.16 15.29
C ARG A 189 -9.16 4.36 14.34
N ILE A 190 -8.32 4.28 13.27
CA ILE A 190 -8.14 5.34 12.27
C ILE A 190 -8.39 4.75 10.87
N ALA A 191 -9.07 5.50 10.01
CA ALA A 191 -9.28 5.20 8.60
C ALA A 191 -8.70 6.32 7.73
N ILE A 192 -7.87 5.99 6.76
CA ILE A 192 -7.24 6.93 5.85
C ILE A 192 -7.62 6.55 4.42
N PRO A 193 -8.35 7.41 3.70
CA PRO A 193 -8.66 7.17 2.29
C PRO A 193 -7.45 7.45 1.41
N HIS A 194 -7.27 6.65 0.36
CA HIS A 194 -6.27 6.85 -0.67
C HIS A 194 -6.81 6.46 -2.06
N HIS A 195 -5.97 6.49 -3.11
CA HIS A 195 -6.29 6.11 -4.47
C HIS A 195 -7.51 6.87 -5.03
N TYR A 196 -7.51 8.20 -4.91
CA TYR A 196 -8.56 9.08 -5.43
C TYR A 196 -7.98 10.43 -5.84
N ASP A 197 -8.68 11.16 -6.71
CA ASP A 197 -8.33 12.51 -7.21
C ASP A 197 -6.97 12.63 -7.92
N THR A 198 -6.28 11.52 -8.21
CA THR A 198 -5.03 11.55 -8.97
C THR A 198 -5.30 11.90 -10.44
N TRP A 199 -6.43 11.44 -10.99
CA TRP A 199 -6.96 11.79 -12.31
C TRP A 199 -8.49 11.67 -12.36
N GLU A 200 -9.08 12.22 -13.45
CA GLU A 200 -10.53 12.40 -13.59
C GLU A 200 -11.37 11.12 -13.34
N LEU A 201 -10.88 9.94 -13.80
CA LEU A 201 -11.64 8.68 -13.67
C LEU A 201 -11.82 8.19 -12.23
N ILE A 202 -10.98 8.66 -11.33
CA ILE A 202 -11.03 8.33 -9.90
C ILE A 202 -11.28 9.56 -9.02
N ALA A 203 -11.82 10.61 -9.63
CA ALA A 203 -12.19 11.82 -8.89
C ALA A 203 -13.48 11.58 -8.10
N VAL A 204 -13.39 11.68 -6.77
CA VAL A 204 -14.51 11.49 -5.85
C VAL A 204 -14.48 12.53 -4.73
N ASP A 205 -15.65 12.85 -4.18
CA ASP A 205 -15.73 13.66 -2.97
C ASP A 205 -15.45 12.79 -1.72
N PRO A 206 -14.33 12.99 -1.02
CA PRO A 206 -13.99 12.21 0.17
C PRO A 206 -14.95 12.43 1.34
N ALA A 207 -15.76 13.50 1.33
CA ALA A 207 -16.80 13.71 2.35
C ALA A 207 -17.81 12.56 2.37
N ARG A 208 -18.09 11.92 1.24
CA ARG A 208 -18.97 10.74 1.18
C ARG A 208 -18.42 9.57 2.00
N PHE A 209 -17.09 9.36 1.97
CA PHE A 209 -16.42 8.37 2.80
C PHE A 209 -16.52 8.72 4.28
N VAL A 210 -16.23 9.99 4.64
CA VAL A 210 -16.33 10.47 6.02
C VAL A 210 -17.74 10.27 6.58
N ASP A 211 -18.76 10.69 5.82
CA ASP A 211 -20.17 10.54 6.21
C ASP A 211 -20.56 9.06 6.36
N GLY A 212 -20.07 8.19 5.46
CA GLY A 212 -20.34 6.76 5.49
C GLY A 212 -19.66 6.02 6.65
N VAL A 213 -18.46 6.42 7.04
CA VAL A 213 -17.74 5.86 8.21
C VAL A 213 -18.42 6.27 9.52
N GLY A 214 -18.87 7.53 9.64
CA GLY A 214 -19.50 8.04 10.84
C GLY A 214 -18.65 7.81 12.09
N ASP A 215 -19.24 7.23 13.14
CA ASP A 215 -18.56 6.96 14.42
C ASP A 215 -17.77 5.64 14.46
N ALA A 216 -17.66 4.90 13.33
CA ALA A 216 -16.98 3.59 13.31
C ALA A 216 -15.45 3.69 13.42
N ALA A 217 -14.86 4.81 12.98
CA ALA A 217 -13.45 5.12 13.10
C ALA A 217 -13.22 6.63 13.01
N GLU A 218 -12.07 7.10 13.49
CA GLU A 218 -11.58 8.45 13.18
C GLU A 218 -11.10 8.48 11.73
N VAL A 219 -11.69 9.33 10.88
CA VAL A 219 -11.24 9.51 9.50
C VAL A 219 -10.20 10.61 9.43
N VAL A 220 -9.01 10.29 8.93
CA VAL A 220 -7.92 11.24 8.70
C VAL A 220 -7.66 11.33 7.19
N ILE A 221 -7.92 12.50 6.61
CA ILE A 221 -7.62 12.79 5.21
C ILE A 221 -6.24 13.43 5.15
N LEU A 222 -5.25 12.68 4.66
CA LEU A 222 -3.88 13.19 4.47
C LEU A 222 -3.73 13.79 3.07
N LYS A 223 -3.04 14.92 3.00
CA LYS A 223 -2.51 15.44 1.73
C LYS A 223 -1.12 14.86 1.50
N PRO A 224 -0.68 14.75 0.23
CA PRO A 224 0.69 14.35 -0.05
C PRO A 224 1.71 15.20 0.73
N GLY A 225 2.69 14.53 1.35
CA GLY A 225 3.66 15.13 2.27
C GLY A 225 3.21 15.23 3.73
N GLU A 226 1.92 15.03 4.02
CA GLU A 226 1.44 15.03 5.42
C GLU A 226 1.72 13.67 6.09
N ALA A 227 1.94 13.73 7.40
CA ALA A 227 2.29 12.57 8.22
C ALA A 227 1.34 12.39 9.39
N LEU A 228 1.15 11.13 9.78
CA LEU A 228 0.51 10.71 11.02
C LEU A 228 1.55 10.06 11.92
N GLU A 229 1.66 10.51 13.17
CA GLU A 229 2.43 9.82 14.21
C GLU A 229 1.68 8.55 14.66
N LEU A 230 2.39 7.41 14.69
CA LEU A 230 1.84 6.09 14.99
C LEU A 230 1.93 5.74 16.49
#